data_fbc689f0222c5e7217f30c2bde3e041b
#
_entry.id   fbc689f0222c5e7217f30c2bde3e041b
#
_cell.length_a   1.000
_cell.length_b   1.000
_cell.length_c   1.000
_cell.angle_alpha   90.00
_cell.angle_beta   90.00
_cell.angle_gamma   90.00
#
_symmetry.space_group_name_H-M   'P 1'
#
loop_
_entity.id
_entity.type
_entity.pdbx_description
1 polymer ?
#
loop_
_entity_poly.entity_id
_entity_poly.type
_entity_poly.pdbx_seq_one_letter_code
_entity_poly.pdbx_strand_id
1 'polypeptide(L)'
;MTRTALFLLLSFHALADEPELWLVELEHNDGLRLQFQGAELELGSATLVGVAQYDALRPGMHLAIQSRYGVAEQIRLRTAEPDPVQSGQWRRAEDRLVAGTGQALLLQQLGVLVFDAGTRWVNGSLADLQPGRRLVLSRDDAGRLTEILIPNPEDTLDPDE
;
A
#
# COMPACT_ATOMS: atom_id res chain seq x y z
N MET A 1 60.39 -16.39 1.42
CA MET A 1 59.11 -16.71 2.09
C MET A 1 58.22 -15.50 2.00
N THR A 2 57.38 -15.43 1.01
CA THR A 2 56.51 -14.28 0.73
C THR A 2 55.13 -14.59 1.34
N ARG A 3 54.75 -13.91 2.42
CA ARG A 3 53.41 -13.95 2.99
C ARG A 3 52.51 -13.03 2.20
N THR A 4 51.63 -13.62 1.40
CA THR A 4 50.56 -12.90 0.72
C THR A 4 49.43 -12.70 1.71
N ALA A 5 49.25 -11.47 2.16
CA ALA A 5 48.06 -11.09 2.96
C ALA A 5 46.88 -10.95 2.02
N LEU A 6 45.94 -11.87 2.14
CA LEU A 6 44.63 -11.80 1.46
C LEU A 6 43.74 -10.82 2.23
N PHE A 7 43.62 -9.59 1.69
CA PHE A 7 42.63 -8.63 2.17
C PHE A 7 41.25 -9.05 1.68
N LEU A 8 40.46 -9.62 2.60
CA LEU A 8 39.04 -9.85 2.38
C LEU A 8 38.32 -8.49 2.48
N LEU A 9 38.05 -7.87 1.34
CA LEU A 9 37.16 -6.73 1.25
C LEU A 9 35.73 -7.24 1.51
N LEU A 10 35.29 -7.14 2.75
CA LEU A 10 33.89 -7.24 3.11
C LEU A 10 33.18 -5.99 2.53
N SER A 11 32.64 -6.13 1.34
CA SER A 11 31.70 -5.17 0.79
C SER A 11 30.43 -5.21 1.64
N PHE A 12 30.35 -4.34 2.62
CA PHE A 12 29.06 -3.99 3.23
C PHE A 12 28.24 -3.31 2.14
N HIS A 13 27.40 -4.08 1.47
CA HIS A 13 26.28 -3.51 0.76
C HIS A 13 25.36 -2.98 1.84
N ALA A 14 25.42 -1.69 2.12
CA ALA A 14 24.34 -1.00 2.77
C ALA A 14 23.12 -1.23 1.88
N LEU A 15 22.20 -2.08 2.34
CA LEU A 15 20.86 -2.16 1.79
C LEU A 15 20.30 -0.75 2.00
N ALA A 16 20.31 0.07 0.95
CA ALA A 16 19.56 1.31 0.96
C ALA A 16 18.12 0.90 1.19
N ASP A 17 17.56 1.31 2.34
CA ASP A 17 16.16 1.06 2.65
C ASP A 17 15.33 1.70 1.56
N GLU A 18 14.77 0.87 0.69
CA GLU A 18 13.88 1.34 -0.35
C GLU A 18 12.61 1.87 0.29
N PRO A 19 12.08 3.01 -0.19
CA PRO A 19 10.84 3.54 0.33
C PRO A 19 9.69 2.56 0.06
N GLU A 20 8.82 2.41 1.03
CA GLU A 20 7.60 1.61 0.89
C GLU A 20 6.53 2.42 0.17
N LEU A 21 5.89 1.82 -0.84
CA LEU A 21 4.78 2.43 -1.56
C LEU A 21 3.44 1.95 -1.01
N TRP A 22 2.57 2.90 -0.68
CA TRP A 22 1.22 2.70 -0.18
C TRP A 22 0.23 3.30 -1.17
N LEU A 23 -0.72 2.50 -1.63
CA LEU A 23 -1.84 2.95 -2.45
C LEU A 23 -3.11 2.86 -1.60
N VAL A 24 -3.53 3.98 -1.03
CA VAL A 24 -4.53 4.02 0.03
C VAL A 24 -5.60 5.07 -0.20
N GLU A 25 -6.75 4.87 0.43
CA GLU A 25 -7.76 5.89 0.60
C GLU A 25 -7.61 6.51 1.99
N LEU A 26 -7.47 7.82 2.05
CA LEU A 26 -7.32 8.55 3.30
C LEU A 26 -8.61 8.51 4.12
N GLU A 27 -8.53 8.11 5.38
CA GLU A 27 -9.65 8.11 6.32
C GLU A 27 -9.61 9.32 7.26
N HIS A 28 -8.41 9.68 7.70
CA HIS A 28 -8.25 10.81 8.61
C HIS A 28 -6.88 11.47 8.46
N ASN A 29 -6.86 12.80 8.61
CA ASN A 29 -5.66 13.62 8.66
C ASN A 29 -5.77 14.56 9.86
N ASP A 30 -4.97 14.35 10.89
CA ASP A 30 -4.93 15.20 12.08
C ASP A 30 -3.85 16.31 12.00
N GLY A 31 -3.19 16.44 10.86
CA GLY A 31 -2.11 17.39 10.61
C GLY A 31 -0.72 16.89 11.00
N LEU A 32 -0.64 15.77 11.72
CA LEU A 32 0.61 15.12 12.11
C LEU A 32 0.71 13.71 11.53
N ARG A 33 -0.44 13.04 11.36
CA ARG A 33 -0.55 11.67 10.88
C ARG A 33 -1.64 11.54 9.84
N LEU A 34 -1.42 10.63 8.91
CA LEU A 34 -2.41 10.15 7.97
C LEU A 34 -2.86 8.77 8.41
N GLN A 35 -4.16 8.58 8.57
CA GLN A 35 -4.77 7.31 8.92
C GLN A 35 -5.54 6.76 7.73
N PHE A 36 -5.39 5.48 7.51
CA PHE A 36 -6.09 4.71 6.48
C PHE A 36 -6.32 3.30 7.01
N GLN A 37 -7.12 2.52 6.35
CA GLN A 37 -7.59 1.23 6.82
C GLN A 37 -6.48 0.37 7.45
N GLY A 38 -6.51 0.24 8.78
CA GLY A 38 -5.61 -0.58 9.56
C GLY A 38 -4.14 -0.13 9.60
N ALA A 39 -3.82 1.11 9.22
CA ALA A 39 -2.47 1.66 9.28
C ALA A 39 -2.46 3.18 9.45
N GLU A 40 -1.33 3.70 9.89
CA GLU A 40 -1.06 5.13 9.97
C GLU A 40 0.38 5.44 9.54
N LEU A 41 0.60 6.63 9.02
CA LEU A 41 1.91 7.17 8.70
C LEU A 41 2.05 8.58 9.28
N GLU A 42 3.23 8.89 9.78
CA GLU A 42 3.56 10.26 10.13
C GLU A 42 3.66 11.11 8.87
N LEU A 43 3.05 12.30 8.90
CA LEU A 43 3.05 13.22 7.76
C LEU A 43 4.43 13.80 7.49
N GLY A 44 5.18 14.13 8.56
CA GLY A 44 6.53 14.69 8.45
C GLY A 44 6.61 15.91 7.56
N SER A 45 7.68 15.98 6.77
CA SER A 45 7.91 17.02 5.76
C SER A 45 7.75 16.46 4.34
N ALA A 46 6.77 15.60 4.12
CA ALA A 46 6.53 14.93 2.85
C ALA A 46 6.34 15.91 1.69
N THR A 47 6.91 15.60 0.54
CA THR A 47 6.67 16.35 -0.69
C THR A 47 5.27 16.02 -1.23
N LEU A 48 4.47 17.03 -1.54
CA LEU A 48 3.13 16.89 -2.09
C LEU A 48 3.16 16.99 -3.62
N VAL A 49 2.42 16.09 -4.28
CA VAL A 49 2.22 16.10 -5.74
C VAL A 49 0.73 16.03 -6.05
N GLY A 50 0.21 17.02 -6.77
CA GLY A 50 -1.21 17.13 -7.09
C GLY A 50 -2.08 17.68 -5.96
N VAL A 51 -1.47 18.06 -4.83
CA VAL A 51 -2.11 18.70 -3.68
C VAL A 51 -1.29 19.92 -3.28
N ALA A 52 -1.94 21.04 -3.02
CA ALA A 52 -1.25 22.31 -2.78
C ALA A 52 -0.60 22.39 -1.38
N GLN A 53 -1.25 21.80 -0.38
CA GLN A 53 -0.85 21.89 1.03
C GLN A 53 -1.42 20.72 1.84
N TYR A 54 -0.83 20.48 3.02
CA TYR A 54 -1.18 19.31 3.84
C TYR A 54 -2.62 19.32 4.35
N ASP A 55 -3.18 20.48 4.63
CA ASP A 55 -4.57 20.62 5.08
C ASP A 55 -5.60 20.40 3.96
N ALA A 56 -5.16 20.35 2.72
CA ALA A 56 -6.00 19.95 1.59
C ALA A 56 -6.17 18.43 1.46
N LEU A 57 -5.38 17.63 2.20
CA LEU A 57 -5.52 16.18 2.27
C LEU A 57 -6.77 15.84 3.11
N ARG A 58 -7.81 15.37 2.44
CA ARG A 58 -9.13 15.11 3.05
C ARG A 58 -9.50 13.64 3.01
N PRO A 59 -10.32 13.18 3.96
CA PRO A 59 -10.91 11.84 3.90
C PRO A 59 -11.56 11.56 2.54
N GLY A 60 -11.40 10.34 2.04
CA GLY A 60 -11.90 9.90 0.74
C GLY A 60 -10.93 10.12 -0.43
N MET A 61 -9.85 10.86 -0.25
CA MET A 61 -8.83 11.01 -1.28
C MET A 61 -8.03 9.72 -1.47
N HIS A 62 -7.80 9.34 -2.72
CA HIS A 62 -6.92 8.25 -3.08
C HIS A 62 -5.49 8.78 -3.23
N LEU A 63 -4.58 8.21 -2.46
CA LEU A 63 -3.19 8.66 -2.37
C LEU A 63 -2.22 7.55 -2.73
N ALA A 64 -1.13 7.92 -3.39
CA ALA A 64 0.08 7.11 -3.46
C ALA A 64 1.12 7.74 -2.53
N ILE A 65 1.51 7.03 -1.48
CA ILE A 65 2.42 7.53 -0.46
C ILE A 65 3.70 6.70 -0.51
N GLN A 66 4.82 7.36 -0.66
CA GLN A 66 6.12 6.76 -0.41
C GLN A 66 6.51 7.09 1.03
N SER A 67 6.83 6.07 1.80
CA SER A 67 7.23 6.22 3.20
C SER A 67 8.53 5.47 3.49
N ARG A 68 9.18 5.90 4.56
CA ARG A 68 10.35 5.22 5.12
C ARG A 68 10.27 5.29 6.64
N TYR A 69 10.44 4.14 7.31
CA TYR A 69 10.33 4.04 8.77
C TYR A 69 9.03 4.62 9.35
N GLY A 70 7.91 4.43 8.66
CA GLY A 70 6.61 4.93 9.13
C GLY A 70 6.38 6.44 8.93
N VAL A 71 7.27 7.13 8.21
CA VAL A 71 7.17 8.56 7.90
C VAL A 71 6.98 8.75 6.41
N ALA A 72 5.98 9.52 6.00
CA ALA A 72 5.74 9.84 4.61
C ALA A 72 6.87 10.74 4.06
N GLU A 73 7.42 10.38 2.91
CA GLU A 73 8.42 11.17 2.17
C GLU A 73 7.80 11.88 0.97
N GLN A 74 6.87 11.24 0.30
CA GLN A 74 6.12 11.81 -0.81
C GLN A 74 4.67 11.37 -0.76
N ILE A 75 3.76 12.30 -0.99
CA ILE A 75 2.32 12.05 -1.07
C ILE A 75 1.82 12.57 -2.40
N ARG A 76 1.27 11.68 -3.21
CA ARG A 76 0.72 12.01 -4.52
C ARG A 76 -0.78 11.73 -4.54
N LEU A 77 -1.56 12.70 -5.01
CA LEU A 77 -2.96 12.48 -5.31
C LEU A 77 -3.08 11.53 -6.52
N ARG A 78 -3.79 10.42 -6.35
CA ARG A 78 -4.10 9.50 -7.45
C ARG A 78 -5.32 10.02 -8.21
N THR A 79 -5.19 10.11 -9.52
CA THR A 79 -6.31 10.32 -10.42
C THR A 79 -7.02 8.99 -10.69
N ALA A 80 -8.26 9.04 -11.15
CA ALA A 80 -9.08 7.85 -11.40
C ALA A 80 -8.52 6.92 -12.49
N GLU A 81 -7.53 7.36 -13.25
CA GLU A 81 -6.84 6.53 -14.22
C GLU A 81 -5.70 5.76 -13.56
N PRO A 82 -5.59 4.44 -13.77
CA PRO A 82 -4.52 3.64 -13.21
C PRO A 82 -3.18 4.13 -13.75
N ASP A 83 -2.26 4.47 -12.85
CA ASP A 83 -0.87 4.72 -13.21
C ASP A 83 -0.14 3.36 -13.35
N PRO A 84 0.19 2.92 -14.56
CA PRO A 84 0.82 1.63 -14.76
C PRO A 84 2.20 1.51 -14.10
N VAL A 85 2.86 2.63 -13.81
CA VAL A 85 4.17 2.65 -13.13
C VAL A 85 4.01 2.37 -11.63
N GLN A 86 2.90 2.79 -11.02
CA GLN A 86 2.63 2.59 -9.60
C GLN A 86 1.99 1.24 -9.29
N SER A 87 1.41 0.57 -10.27
CA SER A 87 0.75 -0.73 -10.06
C SER A 87 1.72 -1.88 -9.76
N GLY A 88 3.00 -1.74 -10.09
CA GLY A 88 3.98 -2.84 -10.02
C GLY A 88 4.68 -3.04 -8.67
N GLN A 89 4.79 -2.02 -7.81
CA GLN A 89 5.69 -2.05 -6.65
C GLN A 89 5.07 -1.56 -5.34
N TRP A 90 3.77 -1.64 -5.21
CA TRP A 90 3.11 -1.26 -3.97
C TRP A 90 3.28 -2.33 -2.88
N ARG A 91 3.40 -1.93 -1.63
CA ARG A 91 3.41 -2.81 -0.47
C ARG A 91 2.01 -3.07 0.09
N ARG A 92 1.18 -2.05 0.09
CA ARG A 92 -0.22 -2.11 0.49
C ARG A 92 -1.06 -1.31 -0.47
N ALA A 93 -2.18 -1.85 -0.89
CA ALA A 93 -3.10 -1.19 -1.79
C ALA A 93 -4.55 -1.45 -1.41
N GLU A 94 -5.40 -0.48 -1.66
CA GLU A 94 -6.84 -0.58 -1.52
C GLU A 94 -7.48 -0.47 -2.90
N ASP A 95 -8.41 -1.36 -3.20
CA ASP A 95 -9.11 -1.37 -4.47
C ASP A 95 -10.47 -2.07 -4.34
N ARG A 96 -11.28 -1.98 -5.36
CA ARG A 96 -12.59 -2.64 -5.44
C ARG A 96 -12.52 -3.88 -6.32
N LEU A 97 -13.16 -4.93 -5.83
CA LEU A 97 -13.28 -6.18 -6.58
C LEU A 97 -14.24 -6.01 -7.77
N VAL A 98 -13.81 -6.44 -8.93
CA VAL A 98 -14.65 -6.59 -10.13
C VAL A 98 -15.14 -8.03 -10.25
N ALA A 99 -14.22 -8.99 -10.12
CA ALA A 99 -14.51 -10.42 -10.16
C ALA A 99 -13.41 -11.20 -9.41
N GLY A 100 -13.72 -12.40 -8.94
CA GLY A 100 -12.77 -13.28 -8.28
C GLY A 100 -12.95 -14.72 -8.69
N THR A 101 -11.86 -15.46 -8.71
CA THR A 101 -11.80 -16.92 -8.86
C THR A 101 -11.08 -17.52 -7.66
N GLY A 102 -10.94 -18.85 -7.60
CA GLY A 102 -10.18 -19.53 -6.55
C GLY A 102 -8.68 -19.23 -6.51
N GLN A 103 -8.14 -18.49 -7.50
CA GLN A 103 -6.70 -18.23 -7.65
C GLN A 103 -6.36 -16.80 -8.02
N ALA A 104 -7.32 -15.99 -8.43
CA ALA A 104 -7.08 -14.64 -8.91
C ALA A 104 -8.21 -13.67 -8.57
N LEU A 105 -7.85 -12.42 -8.37
CA LEU A 105 -8.76 -11.30 -8.21
C LEU A 105 -8.60 -10.35 -9.40
N LEU A 106 -9.71 -9.97 -10.02
CA LEU A 106 -9.76 -8.84 -10.93
C LEU A 106 -10.22 -7.61 -10.15
N LEU A 107 -9.36 -6.62 -10.11
CA LEU A 107 -9.54 -5.38 -9.35
C LEU A 107 -9.72 -4.20 -10.29
N GLN A 108 -10.41 -3.18 -9.83
CA GLN A 108 -10.82 -2.06 -10.66
C GLN A 108 -9.63 -1.25 -11.20
N GLN A 109 -8.63 -0.99 -10.36
CA GLN A 109 -7.46 -0.19 -10.70
C GLN A 109 -6.18 -1.02 -10.84
N LEU A 110 -6.01 -2.02 -9.99
CA LEU A 110 -4.80 -2.85 -9.95
C LEU A 110 -4.77 -3.97 -11.00
N GLY A 111 -5.90 -4.22 -11.68
CA GLY A 111 -6.00 -5.31 -12.64
C GLY A 111 -6.05 -6.69 -11.99
N VAL A 112 -5.41 -7.67 -12.61
CA VAL A 112 -5.43 -9.05 -12.14
C VAL A 112 -4.31 -9.29 -11.13
N LEU A 113 -4.67 -9.78 -9.93
CA LEU A 113 -3.74 -10.24 -8.93
C LEU A 113 -3.97 -11.72 -8.63
N VAL A 114 -2.88 -12.47 -8.61
CA VAL A 114 -2.88 -13.90 -8.27
C VAL A 114 -2.60 -14.06 -6.78
N PHE A 115 -3.32 -14.96 -6.13
CA PHE A 115 -3.07 -15.36 -4.75
C PHE A 115 -2.93 -16.90 -4.67
N ASP A 116 -2.36 -17.36 -3.57
CA ASP A 116 -2.11 -18.77 -3.33
C ASP A 116 -2.54 -19.20 -1.91
N ALA A 117 -2.25 -20.44 -1.54
CA ALA A 117 -2.57 -20.98 -0.22
C ALA A 117 -1.82 -20.28 0.94
N GLY A 118 -0.72 -19.58 0.64
CA GLY A 118 0.04 -18.78 1.61
C GLY A 118 -0.55 -17.40 1.87
N THR A 119 -1.51 -16.95 1.08
CA THR A 119 -2.18 -15.67 1.26
C THR A 119 -3.15 -15.74 2.44
N ARG A 120 -2.98 -14.85 3.40
CA ARG A 120 -3.85 -14.77 4.58
C ARG A 120 -5.10 -13.96 4.30
N TRP A 121 -6.24 -14.48 4.70
CA TRP A 121 -7.51 -13.77 4.66
C TRP A 121 -7.85 -13.18 6.03
N VAL A 122 -8.26 -11.94 6.07
CA VAL A 122 -8.66 -11.23 7.29
C VAL A 122 -10.09 -10.72 7.15
N ASN A 123 -10.92 -10.94 8.16
CA ASN A 123 -12.33 -10.57 8.21
C ASN A 123 -13.21 -11.22 7.13
N GLY A 124 -12.82 -12.39 6.65
CA GLY A 124 -13.60 -13.11 5.67
C GLY A 124 -12.79 -14.15 4.91
N SER A 125 -13.37 -14.62 3.82
CA SER A 125 -12.80 -15.65 2.95
C SER A 125 -13.16 -15.40 1.49
N LEU A 126 -12.69 -16.27 0.62
CA LEU A 126 -13.06 -16.24 -0.80
C LEU A 126 -14.58 -16.25 -1.02
N ALA A 127 -15.34 -16.95 -0.15
CA ALA A 127 -16.80 -17.03 -0.23
C ALA A 127 -17.50 -15.69 0.05
N ASP A 128 -16.83 -14.76 0.73
CA ASP A 128 -17.37 -13.45 1.08
C ASP A 128 -17.11 -12.38 0.01
N LEU A 129 -16.41 -12.75 -1.06
CA LEU A 129 -16.09 -11.84 -2.14
C LEU A 129 -17.31 -11.57 -3.01
N GLN A 130 -17.63 -10.29 -3.16
CA GLN A 130 -18.69 -9.82 -4.05
C GLN A 130 -18.18 -8.67 -4.92
N PRO A 131 -18.64 -8.56 -6.18
CA PRO A 131 -18.31 -7.42 -7.03
C PRO A 131 -18.64 -6.09 -6.34
N GLY A 132 -17.71 -5.12 -6.44
CA GLY A 132 -17.82 -3.81 -5.80
C GLY A 132 -17.29 -3.75 -4.37
N ARG A 133 -16.97 -4.89 -3.75
CA ARG A 133 -16.43 -4.90 -2.39
C ARG A 133 -15.03 -4.30 -2.34
N ARG A 134 -14.80 -3.44 -1.36
CA ARG A 134 -13.47 -2.89 -1.06
C ARG A 134 -12.59 -3.97 -0.46
N LEU A 135 -11.37 -4.04 -0.92
CA LEU A 135 -10.34 -4.94 -0.39
C LEU A 135 -9.08 -4.14 -0.06
N VAL A 136 -8.39 -4.56 0.98
CA VAL A 136 -7.06 -4.08 1.34
C VAL A 136 -6.08 -5.23 1.14
N LEU A 137 -5.07 -5.00 0.34
CA LEU A 137 -4.14 -6.00 -0.16
C LEU A 137 -2.74 -5.67 0.34
N SER A 138 -2.00 -6.67 0.79
CA SER A 138 -0.61 -6.51 1.20
C SER A 138 0.29 -7.47 0.45
N ARG A 139 1.50 -7.00 0.10
CA ARG A 139 2.54 -7.77 -0.58
C ARG A 139 3.80 -7.86 0.25
N ASP A 140 4.57 -8.90 0.03
CA ASP A 140 5.96 -8.99 0.51
C ASP A 140 6.95 -8.29 -0.43
N ASP A 141 8.21 -8.28 -0.04
CA ASP A 141 9.29 -7.66 -0.82
C ASP A 141 9.53 -8.34 -2.18
N ALA A 142 9.08 -9.59 -2.33
CA ALA A 142 9.11 -10.32 -3.59
C ALA A 142 7.89 -10.06 -4.48
N GLY A 143 6.96 -9.18 -4.04
CA GLY A 143 5.75 -8.84 -4.77
C GLY A 143 4.63 -9.88 -4.68
N ARG A 144 4.75 -10.87 -3.79
CA ARG A 144 3.71 -11.89 -3.58
C ARG A 144 2.63 -11.36 -2.66
N LEU A 145 1.38 -11.64 -2.99
CA LEU A 145 0.23 -11.27 -2.17
C LEU A 145 0.22 -12.08 -0.87
N THR A 146 0.43 -11.42 0.26
CA THR A 146 0.53 -12.06 1.58
C THR A 146 -0.75 -11.97 2.38
N GLU A 147 -1.56 -10.93 2.15
CA GLU A 147 -2.78 -10.70 2.90
C GLU A 147 -3.86 -10.05 2.04
N ILE A 148 -5.08 -10.51 2.23
CA ILE A 148 -6.32 -9.91 1.70
C ILE A 148 -7.22 -9.61 2.90
N LEU A 149 -7.41 -8.33 3.20
CA LEU A 149 -8.30 -7.86 4.24
C LEU A 149 -9.61 -7.41 3.61
N ILE A 150 -10.72 -7.94 4.11
CA ILE A 150 -12.07 -7.49 3.78
C ILE A 150 -12.53 -6.54 4.89
N PRO A 151 -12.57 -5.21 4.66
CA PRO A 151 -13.00 -4.27 5.70
C PRO A 151 -14.42 -4.55 6.14
N ASN A 152 -14.66 -4.45 7.45
CA ASN A 152 -16.03 -4.53 7.96
C ASN A 152 -16.81 -3.27 7.57
N PRO A 153 -18.11 -3.37 7.29
CA PRO A 153 -18.93 -2.20 6.98
C PRO A 153 -18.97 -1.15 8.11
N GLU A 154 -18.72 -1.59 9.33
CA GLU A 154 -18.71 -0.73 10.53
C GLU A 154 -17.41 0.08 10.68
N ASP A 155 -16.34 -0.32 9.97
CA ASP A 155 -15.05 0.39 10.01
C ASP A 155 -15.00 1.56 9.01
N THR A 156 -15.96 1.69 8.13
CA THR A 156 -16.14 2.89 7.32
C THR A 156 -16.87 3.93 8.17
N LEU A 157 -16.09 4.85 8.75
CA LEU A 157 -16.67 6.06 9.35
C LEU A 157 -17.43 6.78 8.25
N ASP A 158 -18.76 6.78 8.39
CA ASP A 158 -19.63 7.55 7.50
C ASP A 158 -19.33 9.04 7.73
N PRO A 159 -18.84 9.79 6.72
CA PRO A 159 -18.47 11.17 6.92
C PRO A 159 -19.65 12.11 7.15
N ASP A 160 -20.89 11.59 7.18
CA ASP A 160 -22.14 12.35 7.29
C ASP A 160 -22.91 12.13 8.62
N GLU A 161 -22.27 11.55 9.66
CA GLU A 161 -22.80 11.57 11.01
C GLU A 161 -22.10 12.54 11.95
#